data_7afac4cd8eb9692441462eb864567f34
#
_entry.id   7afac4cd8eb9692441462eb864567f34
#
_cell.length_a   1.000
_cell.length_b   1.000
_cell.length_c   1.000
_cell.angle_alpha   90.00
_cell.angle_beta   90.00
_cell.angle_gamma   90.00
#
_symmetry.space_group_name_H-M   'P 1'
#
loop_
_entity.id
_entity.type
_entity.pdbx_description
1 polymer ?
#
loop_
_entity_poly.entity_id
_entity_poly.type
_entity_poly.pdbx_seq_one_letter_code
_entity_poly.pdbx_strand_id
1 'polypeptide(L)'
;MSMVRVCSVHDVPDPGALRVEVPTPSGAVAVAVVRDDDGQLHAISDTCSHQAVSLSEGDVEGCRIECWLHGSAFDLRTGRPSALPAVHPVPVYALSLDGDDVLVDATTDIGASAELR
;
A
#
# COMPACT_ATOMS: atom_id res chain seq x y z
N MET A 1 -17.09 3.44 -8.69
CA MET A 1 -15.91 3.61 -7.82
C MET A 1 -16.32 3.40 -6.39
N SER A 2 -15.53 2.62 -5.67
CA SER A 2 -15.89 2.16 -4.33
C SER A 2 -14.91 2.69 -3.28
N MET A 3 -14.81 4.00 -3.16
CA MET A 3 -14.00 4.63 -2.12
C MET A 3 -14.63 4.37 -0.76
N VAL A 4 -13.85 3.83 0.16
CA VAL A 4 -14.27 3.49 1.53
C VAL A 4 -13.36 4.20 2.50
N ARG A 5 -13.96 4.86 3.52
CA ARG A 5 -13.16 5.43 4.60
C ARG A 5 -12.54 4.29 5.41
N VAL A 6 -11.22 4.35 5.59
CA VAL A 6 -10.48 3.27 6.27
C VAL A 6 -9.81 3.73 7.55
N CYS A 7 -9.41 5.00 7.64
CA CYS A 7 -8.76 5.55 8.84
C CYS A 7 -8.69 7.07 8.75
N SER A 8 -8.13 7.70 9.78
CA SER A 8 -7.76 9.12 9.76
C SER A 8 -6.29 9.23 9.36
N VAL A 9 -5.91 10.38 8.76
CA VAL A 9 -4.49 10.67 8.49
C VAL A 9 -3.65 10.62 9.75
N HIS A 10 -4.25 10.90 10.90
CA HIS A 10 -3.55 10.88 12.20
C HIS A 10 -3.25 9.48 12.71
N ASP A 11 -3.87 8.46 12.11
CA ASP A 11 -3.65 7.07 12.51
C ASP A 11 -2.44 6.44 11.82
N VAL A 12 -1.94 7.07 10.76
CA VAL A 12 -0.82 6.55 9.96
C VAL A 12 0.50 7.08 10.51
N PRO A 13 1.47 6.20 10.85
CA PRO A 13 2.79 6.65 11.32
C PRO A 13 3.50 7.55 10.29
N ASP A 14 4.43 8.38 10.75
CA ASP A 14 5.15 9.33 9.93
C ASP A 14 6.67 9.23 10.16
N PRO A 15 7.44 8.52 9.30
CA PRO A 15 6.97 7.63 8.24
C PRO A 15 6.50 6.28 8.80
N GLY A 16 5.77 5.53 8.01
CA GLY A 16 5.34 4.22 8.41
C GLY A 16 4.08 3.75 7.70
N ALA A 17 3.48 2.70 8.22
CA ALA A 17 2.33 2.07 7.60
C ALA A 17 1.31 1.61 8.64
N LEU A 18 0.04 1.61 8.23
CA LEU A 18 -1.07 1.10 9.00
C LEU A 18 -1.81 0.06 8.17
N ARG A 19 -2.03 -1.12 8.74
CA ARG A 19 -2.83 -2.15 8.09
C ARG A 19 -4.31 -1.88 8.31
N VAL A 20 -5.08 -1.87 7.24
CA VAL A 20 -6.53 -1.74 7.29
C VAL A 20 -7.17 -2.82 6.44
N GLU A 21 -8.43 -3.12 6.69
CA GLU A 21 -9.20 -4.04 5.86
C GLU A 21 -10.28 -3.26 5.13
N VAL A 22 -10.31 -3.40 3.80
CA VAL A 22 -11.22 -2.67 2.94
C VAL A 22 -12.26 -3.64 2.41
N PRO A 23 -13.55 -3.43 2.69
CA PRO A 23 -14.58 -4.30 2.12
C PRO A 23 -14.70 -4.09 0.62
N THR A 24 -14.82 -5.20 -0.10
CA THR A 24 -15.08 -5.20 -1.54
C THR A 24 -16.19 -6.21 -1.85
N PRO A 25 -16.78 -6.19 -3.06
CA PRO A 25 -17.76 -7.22 -3.43
C PRO A 25 -17.22 -8.64 -3.34
N SER A 26 -15.90 -8.82 -3.46
CA SER A 26 -15.24 -10.13 -3.38
C SER A 26 -14.79 -10.50 -1.96
N GLY A 27 -15.02 -9.64 -0.97
CA GLY A 27 -14.58 -9.84 0.41
C GLY A 27 -13.63 -8.75 0.87
N ALA A 28 -13.15 -8.85 2.12
CA ALA A 28 -12.23 -7.87 2.68
C ALA A 28 -10.83 -8.04 2.09
N VAL A 29 -10.20 -6.91 1.76
CA VAL A 29 -8.82 -6.87 1.24
C VAL A 29 -7.94 -6.19 2.27
N ALA A 30 -6.82 -6.84 2.64
CA ALA A 30 -5.85 -6.24 3.53
C ALA A 30 -5.01 -5.22 2.77
N VAL A 31 -5.01 -3.98 3.24
CA VAL A 31 -4.34 -2.85 2.59
C VAL A 31 -3.39 -2.21 3.59
N ALA A 32 -2.18 -1.88 3.13
CA ALA A 32 -1.25 -1.06 3.90
C ALA A 32 -1.42 0.39 3.45
N VAL A 33 -1.82 1.26 4.37
CA VAL A 33 -1.82 2.71 4.15
C VAL A 33 -0.46 3.20 4.62
N VAL A 34 0.35 3.70 3.70
CA VAL A 34 1.74 4.01 3.94
C VAL A 34 1.99 5.50 3.78
N ARG A 35 2.67 6.10 4.76
CA ARG A 35 3.16 7.47 4.66
C ARG A 35 4.65 7.42 4.32
N ASP A 36 5.01 7.98 3.17
CA ASP A 36 6.41 8.01 2.73
C ASP A 36 7.21 9.11 3.44
N ASP A 37 8.51 9.22 3.12
CA ASP A 37 9.39 10.20 3.74
C ASP A 37 9.01 11.65 3.41
N ASP A 38 8.27 11.85 2.33
CA ASP A 38 7.77 13.17 1.93
C ASP A 38 6.41 13.51 2.57
N GLY A 39 5.85 12.60 3.35
CA GLY A 39 4.56 12.77 4.01
C GLY A 39 3.37 12.42 3.15
N GLN A 40 3.58 11.87 1.96
CA GLN A 40 2.49 11.47 1.07
C GLN A 40 1.96 10.09 1.45
N LEU A 41 0.64 9.92 1.29
CA LEU A 41 -0.01 8.65 1.61
C LEU A 41 -0.20 7.81 0.36
N HIS A 42 -0.03 6.50 0.52
CA HIS A 42 -0.21 5.50 -0.52
C HIS A 42 -1.00 4.33 0.04
N ALA A 43 -1.72 3.62 -0.82
CA ALA A 43 -2.42 2.40 -0.44
C ALA A 43 -1.95 1.26 -1.33
N ILE A 44 -1.40 0.22 -0.72
CA ILE A 44 -0.92 -0.97 -1.45
C ILE A 44 -1.47 -2.22 -0.76
N SER A 45 -1.41 -3.36 -1.46
CA SER A 45 -1.72 -4.63 -0.82
C SER A 45 -0.81 -4.84 0.39
N ASP A 46 -1.38 -5.24 1.51
CA ASP A 46 -0.59 -5.51 2.71
C ASP A 46 0.19 -6.83 2.61
N THR A 47 -0.14 -7.68 1.65
CA THR A 47 0.52 -8.97 1.48
C THR A 47 1.69 -8.85 0.52
N CYS A 48 2.89 -9.22 0.97
CA CYS A 48 4.07 -9.28 0.12
C CYS A 48 3.86 -10.30 -1.01
N SER A 49 4.24 -9.95 -2.25
CA SER A 49 4.07 -10.85 -3.40
C SER A 49 4.94 -12.10 -3.32
N HIS A 50 6.03 -12.05 -2.56
CA HIS A 50 6.96 -13.17 -2.38
C HIS A 50 6.53 -14.10 -1.25
N GLN A 51 6.01 -13.53 -0.16
CA GLN A 51 5.64 -14.26 1.06
C GLN A 51 4.31 -13.73 1.58
N ALA A 52 3.55 -14.59 2.27
CA ALA A 52 2.29 -14.18 2.88
C ALA A 52 2.55 -13.47 4.23
N VAL A 53 3.28 -12.36 4.20
CA VAL A 53 3.58 -11.53 5.37
C VAL A 53 3.09 -10.11 5.14
N SER A 54 2.81 -9.39 6.23
CA SER A 54 2.28 -8.04 6.16
C SER A 54 3.36 -7.03 5.82
N LEU A 55 3.19 -6.31 4.69
CA LEU A 55 4.09 -5.23 4.30
C LEU A 55 4.02 -4.05 5.28
N SER A 56 2.88 -3.85 5.95
CA SER A 56 2.71 -2.80 6.95
C SER A 56 3.66 -2.93 8.15
N GLU A 57 4.24 -4.10 8.36
CA GLU A 57 5.22 -4.33 9.41
C GLU A 57 6.66 -4.02 8.95
N GLY A 58 6.84 -3.68 7.67
CA GLY A 58 8.14 -3.38 7.11
C GLY A 58 8.55 -1.92 7.32
N ASP A 59 9.74 -1.60 6.85
CA ASP A 59 10.30 -0.25 6.97
C ASP A 59 10.00 0.58 5.72
N VAL A 60 9.68 1.84 5.94
CA VAL A 60 9.46 2.81 4.86
C VAL A 60 10.73 3.63 4.67
N GLU A 61 11.22 3.71 3.44
CA GLU A 61 12.37 4.52 3.08
C GLU A 61 12.12 5.15 1.71
N GLY A 62 12.14 6.48 1.65
CA GLY A 62 11.76 7.22 0.44
C GLY A 62 10.32 6.89 0.07
N CYS A 63 10.08 6.55 -1.20
CA CYS A 63 8.77 6.15 -1.69
C CYS A 63 8.70 4.64 -1.87
N ARG A 64 9.27 3.88 -0.92
CA ARG A 64 9.32 2.42 -0.92
C ARG A 64 9.00 1.86 0.44
N ILE A 65 8.45 0.64 0.47
CA ILE A 65 8.27 -0.12 1.69
C ILE A 65 9.03 -1.45 1.54
N GLU A 66 9.82 -1.80 2.56
CA GLU A 66 10.63 -3.00 2.57
C GLU A 66 9.92 -4.12 3.30
N CYS A 67 9.85 -5.30 2.68
CA CYS A 67 9.34 -6.50 3.34
C CYS A 67 10.32 -6.90 4.44
N TRP A 68 9.83 -6.99 5.68
CA TRP A 68 10.69 -7.25 6.85
C TRP A 68 11.36 -8.63 6.82
N LEU A 69 10.78 -9.58 6.09
CA LEU A 69 11.25 -10.96 6.15
C LEU A 69 12.53 -11.18 5.32
N HIS A 70 12.58 -10.67 4.09
CA HIS A 70 13.70 -10.90 3.17
C HIS A 70 14.28 -9.64 2.56
N GLY A 71 13.83 -8.48 2.98
CA GLY A 71 14.38 -7.21 2.50
C GLY A 71 13.95 -6.79 1.10
N SER A 72 12.96 -7.45 0.52
CA SER A 72 12.40 -7.00 -0.76
C SER A 72 11.70 -5.66 -0.58
N ALA A 73 11.98 -4.70 -1.45
CA ALA A 73 11.35 -3.39 -1.38
C ALA A 73 10.40 -3.19 -2.56
N PHE A 74 9.30 -2.51 -2.30
CA PHE A 74 8.28 -2.24 -3.31
C PHE A 74 8.06 -0.74 -3.46
N ASP A 75 7.99 -0.28 -4.70
CA ASP A 75 7.67 1.11 -5.01
C ASP A 75 6.21 1.39 -4.63
N LEU A 76 5.98 2.46 -3.88
CA LEU A 76 4.64 2.78 -3.38
C LEU A 76 3.71 3.33 -4.47
N ARG A 77 4.25 3.74 -5.63
CA ARG A 77 3.45 4.28 -6.74
C ARG A 77 3.02 3.20 -7.72
N THR A 78 3.90 2.23 -7.98
CA THR A 78 3.67 1.20 -9.01
C THR A 78 3.49 -0.19 -8.42
N GLY A 79 3.92 -0.41 -7.17
CA GLY A 79 3.92 -1.73 -6.55
C GLY A 79 5.05 -2.63 -7.03
N ARG A 80 5.95 -2.14 -7.88
CA ARG A 80 7.03 -2.95 -8.46
C ARG A 80 8.11 -3.23 -7.44
N PRO A 81 8.60 -4.48 -7.39
CA PRO A 81 9.71 -4.81 -6.52
C PRO A 81 11.00 -4.19 -7.05
N SER A 82 11.81 -3.63 -6.15
CA SER A 82 13.10 -3.05 -6.48
C SER A 82 14.27 -3.89 -6.01
N ALA A 83 14.00 -4.98 -5.28
CA ALA A 83 15.04 -5.85 -4.76
C ALA A 83 14.53 -7.29 -4.66
N LEU A 84 15.42 -8.25 -4.99
CA LEU A 84 15.13 -9.66 -4.81
C LEU A 84 14.95 -9.98 -3.32
N PRO A 85 14.21 -11.03 -2.96
CA PRO A 85 13.73 -12.11 -3.82
C PRO A 85 12.37 -11.86 -4.48
N ALA A 86 11.65 -10.77 -4.17
CA ALA A 86 10.37 -10.52 -4.81
C ALA A 86 10.59 -10.14 -6.28
N VAL A 87 9.83 -10.77 -7.18
CA VAL A 87 9.91 -10.52 -8.62
C VAL A 87 8.57 -10.08 -9.22
N HIS A 88 7.50 -10.14 -8.42
CA HIS A 88 6.15 -9.74 -8.85
C HIS A 88 5.73 -8.47 -8.12
N PRO A 89 5.06 -7.54 -8.81
CA PRO A 89 4.54 -6.35 -8.14
C PRO A 89 3.40 -6.70 -7.18
N VAL A 90 3.15 -5.80 -6.22
CA VAL A 90 1.95 -5.85 -5.40
C VAL A 90 0.94 -4.84 -5.94
N PRO A 91 -0.37 -5.09 -5.80
CA PRO A 91 -1.39 -4.11 -6.19
C PRO A 91 -1.24 -2.79 -5.45
N VAL A 92 -1.44 -1.69 -6.17
CA VAL A 92 -1.51 -0.33 -5.63
C VAL A 92 -2.93 0.16 -5.85
N TYR A 93 -3.53 0.73 -4.81
CA TYR A 93 -4.94 1.14 -4.83
C TYR A 93 -5.08 2.64 -4.83
N ALA A 94 -6.19 3.14 -5.38
CA ALA A 94 -6.49 4.56 -5.35
C ALA A 94 -6.76 5.01 -3.92
N LEU A 95 -6.16 6.12 -3.52
CA LEU A 95 -6.32 6.73 -2.21
C LEU A 95 -6.72 8.18 -2.40
N SER A 96 -7.66 8.63 -1.60
CA SER A 96 -8.14 10.01 -1.60
C SER A 96 -8.28 10.50 -0.17
N LEU A 97 -8.22 11.81 0.01
CA LEU A 97 -8.41 12.44 1.30
C LEU A 97 -9.67 13.30 1.27
N ASP A 98 -10.46 13.20 2.34
CA ASP A 98 -11.61 14.06 2.58
C ASP A 98 -11.42 14.67 3.97
N GLY A 99 -10.85 15.88 4.03
CA GLY A 99 -10.39 16.43 5.29
C GLY A 99 -9.30 15.53 5.87
N ASP A 100 -9.55 15.01 7.08
CA ASP A 100 -8.63 14.07 7.73
C ASP A 100 -8.97 12.60 7.45
N ASP A 101 -10.03 12.33 6.70
CA ASP A 101 -10.44 10.97 6.39
C ASP A 101 -9.64 10.40 5.21
N VAL A 102 -9.13 9.19 5.37
CA VAL A 102 -8.44 8.45 4.31
C VAL A 102 -9.45 7.50 3.67
N LEU A 103 -9.58 7.61 2.36
CA LEU A 103 -10.48 6.79 1.55
C LEU A 103 -9.66 5.94 0.59
N VAL A 104 -10.01 4.67 0.47
CA VAL A 104 -9.30 3.73 -0.41
C VAL A 104 -10.32 2.96 -1.25
N ASP A 105 -10.00 2.77 -2.52
CA ASP A 105 -10.72 1.88 -3.43
C ASP A 105 -9.82 0.67 -3.70
N ALA A 106 -10.14 -0.47 -3.10
CA ALA A 106 -9.35 -1.70 -3.22
C ALA A 106 -9.90 -2.64 -4.30
N THR A 107 -10.74 -2.12 -5.21
CA THR A 107 -11.33 -2.93 -6.28
C THR A 107 -10.49 -2.94 -7.55
N THR A 108 -9.56 -2.01 -7.71
CA THR A 108 -8.76 -1.85 -8.93
C THR A 108 -7.30 -1.57 -8.57
N ASP A 109 -6.38 -2.29 -9.22
CA ASP A 109 -4.94 -2.05 -9.10
C ASP A 109 -4.54 -0.94 -10.08
N ILE A 110 -4.31 0.28 -9.57
CA ILE A 110 -3.88 1.41 -10.39
C ILE A 110 -2.38 1.38 -10.70
N GLY A 111 -1.60 0.56 -9.98
CA GLY A 111 -0.17 0.40 -10.26
C GLY A 111 0.08 -0.22 -11.62
N ALA A 112 -0.77 -1.16 -12.04
CA ALA A 112 -0.69 -1.77 -13.36
C ALA A 112 -0.86 -0.73 -14.48
N SER A 113 -1.76 0.25 -14.29
CA SER A 113 -1.94 1.34 -15.26
C SER A 113 -0.73 2.25 -15.32
N ALA A 114 -0.09 2.50 -14.18
CA ALA A 114 1.12 3.32 -14.12
C ALA A 114 2.28 2.66 -14.87
N GLU A 115 2.38 1.35 -14.84
CA GLU A 115 3.43 0.60 -15.53
C GLU A 115 3.30 0.64 -17.05
N LEU A 116 2.11 0.85 -17.57
CA LEU A 116 1.84 0.89 -19.00
C LEU A 116 2.19 2.24 -19.63
N ARG A 117 2.57 3.20 -18.85
CA ARG A 117 2.98 4.53 -19.30
C ARG A 117 4.52 4.59 -19.48
#